data_53194320b4e1c23d1e9f2667df9f6108
#
_entry.id   53194320b4e1c23d1e9f2667df9f6108
#
_cell.length_a   1.000
_cell.length_b   1.000
_cell.length_c   1.000
_cell.angle_alpha   90.00
_cell.angle_beta   90.00
_cell.angle_gamma   90.00
#
_symmetry.space_group_name_H-M   'P 1'
#
loop_
_entity.id
_entity.type
_entity.pdbx_description
1 polymer ?
#
loop_
_entity_poly.entity_id
_entity_poly.type
_entity_poly.pdbx_seq_one_letter_code
_entity_poly.pdbx_strand_id
1 'polypeptide(L)'
;MPVNPANPAGPATTSGTAQSSGAPVSVGIVLVSHSRSLAESALDLARRLIVAVDVPVELAAGLADGALGTDPGLIVSVVEPLADRCDGVLMLADLGRGIMSAEMALEMLEPAVDDRVRLSAAPFVEGLLGAYGAAGIGKDLAAVAAEADGAAEAKRSQVSAF
;
A
#
# COMPACT_ATOMS: atom_id res chain seq x y z
N MET A 1 -55.19 46.26 -33.32
CA MET A 1 -54.09 45.43 -33.88
C MET A 1 -52.81 46.10 -33.53
N PRO A 2 -52.02 45.53 -32.72
CA PRO A 2 -50.72 45.11 -33.15
C PRO A 2 -50.14 43.96 -32.36
N VAL A 3 -49.24 43.27 -33.00
CA VAL A 3 -48.47 42.13 -32.75
C VAL A 3 -47.45 42.26 -31.58
N ASN A 4 -47.35 41.19 -30.80
CA ASN A 4 -46.34 40.96 -29.84
C ASN A 4 -45.09 40.36 -30.53
N PRO A 5 -43.91 40.84 -30.28
CA PRO A 5 -42.71 40.08 -30.60
C PRO A 5 -42.17 39.32 -29.42
N ALA A 6 -41.86 38.07 -29.72
CA ALA A 6 -41.31 37.09 -28.85
C ALA A 6 -39.99 37.47 -28.19
N ASN A 7 -39.85 37.06 -26.94
CA ASN A 7 -38.62 37.04 -26.17
C ASN A 7 -37.85 35.76 -26.50
N PRO A 8 -36.60 35.80 -26.96
CA PRO A 8 -35.76 34.62 -27.01
C PRO A 8 -35.07 34.43 -25.69
N ALA A 9 -35.43 33.34 -25.02
CA ALA A 9 -34.72 32.84 -23.87
C ALA A 9 -33.30 32.44 -24.28
N GLY A 10 -32.31 33.08 -23.66
CA GLY A 10 -30.92 32.67 -23.78
C GLY A 10 -30.67 31.32 -23.12
N PRO A 11 -29.73 30.54 -23.63
CA PRO A 11 -29.40 29.24 -23.04
C PRO A 11 -28.74 29.40 -21.70
N ALA A 12 -29.31 28.77 -20.69
CA ALA A 12 -28.68 28.61 -19.40
C ALA A 12 -27.45 27.70 -19.58
N THR A 13 -26.29 28.27 -19.47
CA THR A 13 -25.04 27.52 -19.30
C THR A 13 -25.04 26.89 -17.92
N THR A 14 -25.46 25.65 -17.83
CA THR A 14 -25.19 24.80 -16.70
C THR A 14 -23.70 24.44 -16.75
N SER A 15 -22.91 25.18 -15.98
CA SER A 15 -21.54 24.75 -15.63
C SER A 15 -21.66 23.47 -14.81
N GLY A 16 -21.63 22.34 -15.48
CA GLY A 16 -21.44 21.05 -14.88
C GLY A 16 -20.02 21.02 -14.30
N THR A 17 -19.91 21.26 -12.99
CA THR A 17 -18.75 20.85 -12.23
C THR A 17 -18.64 19.34 -12.41
N ALA A 18 -17.71 18.91 -13.24
CA ALA A 18 -17.27 17.55 -13.29
C ALA A 18 -16.67 17.22 -11.91
N GLN A 19 -17.47 16.60 -11.07
CA GLN A 19 -16.94 15.91 -9.90
C GLN A 19 -16.06 14.81 -10.45
N SER A 20 -14.75 14.97 -10.34
CA SER A 20 -13.82 13.88 -10.47
C SER A 20 -14.15 12.91 -9.34
N SER A 21 -14.92 11.88 -9.64
CA SER A 21 -15.01 10.70 -8.80
C SER A 21 -13.66 10.00 -8.87
N GLY A 22 -12.68 10.55 -8.17
CA GLY A 22 -11.42 9.85 -7.94
C GLY A 22 -11.77 8.57 -7.22
N ALA A 23 -11.50 7.41 -7.85
CA ALA A 23 -11.52 6.16 -7.15
C ALA A 23 -10.63 6.31 -5.90
N PRO A 24 -10.99 5.73 -4.76
CA PRO A 24 -10.16 5.83 -3.56
C PRO A 24 -8.76 5.31 -3.88
N VAL A 25 -7.75 6.08 -3.47
CA VAL A 25 -6.35 5.68 -3.60
C VAL A 25 -6.19 4.31 -2.93
N SER A 26 -5.62 3.36 -3.65
CA SER A 26 -5.36 2.03 -3.14
C SER A 26 -3.86 1.80 -2.96
N VAL A 27 -3.49 1.35 -1.77
CA VAL A 27 -2.10 0.96 -1.48
C VAL A 27 -2.08 -0.53 -1.20
N GLY A 28 -1.27 -1.25 -1.98
CA GLY A 28 -0.95 -2.64 -1.75
C GLY A 28 0.25 -2.79 -0.81
N ILE A 29 0.35 -3.91 -0.13
CA ILE A 29 1.46 -4.22 0.78
C ILE A 29 2.15 -5.50 0.31
N VAL A 30 3.48 -5.50 0.27
CA VAL A 30 4.28 -6.70 0.04
C VAL A 30 5.07 -7.02 1.31
N LEU A 31 4.91 -8.23 1.80
CA LEU A 31 5.67 -8.76 2.93
C LEU A 31 6.87 -9.55 2.41
N VAL A 32 8.06 -9.01 2.61
CA VAL A 32 9.33 -9.67 2.29
C VAL A 32 9.84 -10.38 3.54
N SER A 33 9.89 -11.70 3.52
CA SER A 33 10.29 -12.47 4.69
C SER A 33 11.14 -13.70 4.33
N HIS A 34 12.08 -14.03 5.19
CA HIS A 34 12.82 -15.29 5.11
C HIS A 34 11.90 -16.51 5.27
N SER A 35 10.81 -16.36 6.00
CA SER A 35 9.89 -17.43 6.34
C SER A 35 8.49 -17.14 5.82
N ARG A 36 7.98 -18.02 4.96
CA ARG A 36 6.61 -17.92 4.46
C ARG A 36 5.59 -18.02 5.59
N SER A 37 5.79 -18.94 6.52
CA SER A 37 4.88 -19.12 7.66
C SER A 37 4.86 -17.90 8.59
N LEU A 38 6.00 -17.20 8.75
CA LEU A 38 6.04 -15.94 9.50
C LEU A 38 5.20 -14.86 8.81
N ALA A 39 5.37 -14.68 7.51
CA ALA A 39 4.61 -13.68 6.75
C ALA A 39 3.10 -13.98 6.75
N GLU A 40 2.73 -15.24 6.57
CA GLU A 40 1.33 -15.69 6.63
C GLU A 40 0.72 -15.44 8.02
N SER A 41 1.45 -15.73 9.10
CA SER A 41 0.98 -15.51 10.47
C SER A 41 0.86 -14.02 10.80
N ALA A 42 1.79 -13.20 10.34
CA ALA A 42 1.72 -11.75 10.51
C ALA A 42 0.50 -11.15 9.78
N LEU A 43 0.25 -11.61 8.55
CA LEU A 43 -0.92 -11.17 7.78
C LEU A 43 -2.24 -11.64 8.43
N ASP A 44 -2.31 -12.87 8.90
CA ASP A 44 -3.49 -13.38 9.61
C ASP A 44 -3.77 -12.55 10.88
N LEU A 45 -2.73 -12.19 11.63
CA LEU A 45 -2.85 -11.31 12.79
C LEU A 45 -3.44 -9.95 12.40
N ALA A 46 -2.91 -9.31 11.35
CA ALA A 46 -3.39 -8.02 10.89
C ALA A 46 -4.88 -8.06 10.49
N ARG A 47 -5.27 -9.06 9.72
CA ARG A 47 -6.66 -9.27 9.28
C ARG A 47 -7.64 -9.53 10.44
N ARG A 48 -7.20 -10.19 11.50
CA ARG A 48 -8.03 -10.46 12.69
C ARG A 48 -8.16 -9.27 13.60
N LEU A 49 -7.14 -8.44 13.70
CA LEU A 49 -7.16 -7.25 14.56
C LEU A 49 -7.83 -6.06 13.88
N ILE A 50 -7.68 -5.94 12.57
CA ILE A 50 -8.21 -4.81 11.78
C ILE A 50 -9.30 -5.37 10.86
N VAL A 51 -10.50 -5.41 11.39
CA VAL A 51 -11.68 -5.93 10.68
C VAL A 51 -12.34 -4.87 9.79
N ALA A 52 -13.14 -5.31 8.84
CA ALA A 52 -13.96 -4.48 7.96
C ALA A 52 -13.16 -3.64 6.94
N VAL A 53 -11.90 -4.01 6.68
CA VAL A 53 -11.10 -3.45 5.59
C VAL A 53 -10.54 -4.58 4.74
N ASP A 54 -10.39 -4.31 3.44
CA ASP A 54 -9.75 -5.24 2.49
C ASP A 54 -8.57 -4.52 1.85
N VAL A 55 -7.37 -4.99 2.17
CA VAL A 55 -6.10 -4.43 1.68
C VAL A 55 -5.43 -5.50 0.83
N PRO A 56 -5.03 -5.18 -0.41
CA PRO A 56 -4.23 -6.09 -1.22
C PRO A 56 -2.87 -6.33 -0.56
N VAL A 57 -2.62 -7.55 -0.11
CA VAL A 57 -1.34 -7.95 0.49
C VAL A 57 -0.82 -9.18 -0.22
N GLU A 58 0.43 -9.11 -0.66
CA GLU A 58 1.14 -10.21 -1.31
C GLU A 58 2.38 -10.60 -0.50
N LEU A 59 2.80 -11.84 -0.64
CA LEU A 59 3.91 -12.41 0.10
C LEU A 59 5.07 -12.78 -0.83
N ALA A 60 6.20 -12.12 -0.66
CA ALA A 60 7.48 -12.51 -1.24
C ALA A 60 8.34 -13.14 -0.13
N ALA A 61 8.04 -14.39 0.22
CA ALA A 61 8.54 -15.00 1.45
C ALA A 61 8.96 -16.47 1.27
N GLY A 62 10.11 -16.80 1.81
CA GLY A 62 10.73 -18.10 1.68
C GLY A 62 11.27 -18.35 0.28
N LEU A 63 11.95 -19.47 0.09
CA LEU A 63 12.45 -19.94 -1.20
C LEU A 63 11.50 -20.96 -1.83
N ALA A 64 11.65 -21.20 -3.12
CA ALA A 64 10.78 -22.09 -3.89
C ALA A 64 10.77 -23.53 -3.38
N ASP A 65 11.88 -23.98 -2.78
CA ASP A 65 12.01 -25.29 -2.14
C ASP A 65 11.48 -25.37 -0.70
N GLY A 66 10.91 -24.28 -0.20
CA GLY A 66 10.40 -24.16 1.17
C GLY A 66 11.46 -23.80 2.21
N ALA A 67 12.71 -23.62 1.82
CA ALA A 67 13.78 -23.19 2.72
C ALA A 67 13.62 -21.73 3.15
N LEU A 68 14.27 -21.38 4.26
CA LEU A 68 14.34 -19.99 4.71
C LEU A 68 15.24 -19.16 3.77
N GLY A 69 14.76 -18.02 3.35
CA GLY A 69 15.52 -17.11 2.50
C GLY A 69 14.63 -16.10 1.79
N THR A 70 15.27 -15.18 1.07
CA THR A 70 14.63 -14.15 0.27
C THR A 70 15.22 -14.14 -1.13
N ASP A 71 14.41 -13.85 -2.13
CA ASP A 71 14.77 -13.82 -3.55
C ASP A 71 14.29 -12.51 -4.19
N PRO A 72 15.20 -11.65 -4.69
CA PRO A 72 14.83 -10.41 -5.37
C PRO A 72 13.91 -10.63 -6.59
N GLY A 73 14.13 -11.71 -7.36
CA GLY A 73 13.29 -12.06 -8.51
C GLY A 73 11.86 -12.39 -8.08
N LEU A 74 11.69 -13.11 -6.99
CA LEU A 74 10.36 -13.36 -6.41
C LEU A 74 9.69 -12.04 -5.97
N ILE A 75 10.45 -11.12 -5.35
CA ILE A 75 9.91 -9.82 -4.94
C ILE A 75 9.41 -9.05 -6.16
N VAL A 76 10.18 -8.94 -7.23
CA VAL A 76 9.76 -8.28 -8.48
C VAL A 76 8.49 -8.91 -9.03
N SER A 77 8.44 -10.24 -9.12
CA SER A 77 7.29 -10.98 -9.66
C SER A 77 5.99 -10.78 -8.88
N VAL A 78 6.09 -10.34 -7.63
CA VAL A 78 4.96 -10.03 -6.75
C VAL A 78 4.60 -8.55 -6.77
N VAL A 79 5.61 -7.67 -6.82
CA VAL A 79 5.43 -6.21 -6.80
C VAL A 79 4.77 -5.71 -8.09
N GLU A 80 5.26 -6.12 -9.25
CA GLU A 80 4.76 -5.63 -10.55
C GLU A 80 3.25 -5.84 -10.74
N PRO A 81 2.69 -7.06 -10.57
CA PRO A 81 1.25 -7.27 -10.71
C PRO A 81 0.43 -6.54 -9.64
N LEU A 82 1.00 -6.31 -8.44
CA LEU A 82 0.34 -5.53 -7.40
C LEU A 82 0.31 -4.04 -7.76
N ALA A 83 1.41 -3.51 -8.29
CA ALA A 83 1.51 -2.13 -8.75
C ALA A 83 0.58 -1.82 -9.94
N ASP A 84 0.24 -2.81 -10.77
CA ASP A 84 -0.71 -2.65 -11.87
C ASP A 84 -2.16 -2.42 -11.40
N ARG A 85 -2.48 -2.88 -10.20
CA ARG A 85 -3.85 -2.81 -9.63
C ARG A 85 -3.97 -1.87 -8.42
N CYS A 86 -2.87 -1.26 -7.99
CA CYS A 86 -2.82 -0.31 -6.88
C CYS A 86 -2.15 0.99 -7.32
N ASP A 87 -2.48 2.09 -6.64
CA ASP A 87 -1.84 3.39 -6.88
C ASP A 87 -0.42 3.46 -6.29
N GLY A 88 -0.14 2.64 -5.29
CA GLY A 88 1.17 2.52 -4.68
C GLY A 88 1.36 1.18 -3.98
N VAL A 89 2.61 0.80 -3.73
CA VAL A 89 2.99 -0.43 -3.04
C VAL A 89 3.97 -0.13 -1.91
N LEU A 90 3.65 -0.58 -0.71
CA LEU A 90 4.57 -0.54 0.43
C LEU A 90 5.18 -1.92 0.64
N MET A 91 6.51 -2.00 0.68
CA MET A 91 7.24 -3.21 1.06
C MET A 91 7.66 -3.14 2.53
N LEU A 92 7.45 -4.22 3.25
CA LEU A 92 7.91 -4.43 4.62
C LEU A 92 8.82 -5.67 4.63
N ALA A 93 10.04 -5.53 5.14
CA ALA A 93 10.98 -6.64 5.23
C ALA A 93 11.24 -7.04 6.70
N ASP A 94 11.43 -8.32 6.94
CA ASP A 94 11.61 -8.86 8.30
C ASP A 94 13.01 -8.59 8.87
N LEU A 95 14.06 -8.93 8.14
CA LEU A 95 15.45 -8.89 8.62
C LEU A 95 16.37 -8.29 7.55
N GLY A 96 17.61 -7.96 7.94
CA GLY A 96 18.58 -7.26 7.10
C GLY A 96 18.78 -7.84 5.70
N ARG A 97 18.84 -9.18 5.54
CA ARG A 97 18.96 -9.80 4.22
C ARG A 97 17.67 -9.64 3.39
N GLY A 98 16.51 -9.62 4.03
CA GLY A 98 15.24 -9.30 3.38
C GLY A 98 15.22 -7.86 2.87
N ILE A 99 15.77 -6.91 3.65
CA ILE A 99 15.94 -5.52 3.23
C ILE A 99 16.85 -5.43 2.00
N MET A 100 18.02 -6.10 2.03
CA MET A 100 18.93 -6.13 0.88
C MET A 100 18.29 -6.72 -0.38
N SER A 101 17.51 -7.78 -0.24
CA SER A 101 16.78 -8.37 -1.38
C SER A 101 15.70 -7.43 -1.91
N ALA A 102 15.03 -6.68 -1.03
CA ALA A 102 14.05 -5.68 -1.44
C ALA A 102 14.70 -4.49 -2.16
N GLU A 103 15.85 -4.01 -1.67
CA GLU A 103 16.64 -2.96 -2.36
C GLU A 103 17.09 -3.42 -3.75
N MET A 104 17.60 -4.65 -3.87
CA MET A 104 17.96 -5.23 -5.18
C MET A 104 16.75 -5.35 -6.10
N ALA A 105 15.58 -5.71 -5.56
CA ALA A 105 14.36 -5.79 -6.35
C ALA A 105 13.93 -4.42 -6.89
N LEU A 106 14.05 -3.35 -6.08
CA LEU A 106 13.77 -1.97 -6.54
C LEU A 106 14.63 -1.59 -7.75
N GLU A 107 15.93 -1.94 -7.73
CA GLU A 107 16.84 -1.70 -8.86
C GLU A 107 16.46 -2.49 -10.13
N MET A 108 15.68 -3.55 -10.00
CA MET A 108 15.23 -4.40 -11.12
C MET A 108 13.88 -3.97 -11.69
N LEU A 109 13.10 -3.15 -10.98
CA LEU A 109 11.79 -2.67 -11.43
C LEU A 109 11.92 -1.68 -12.58
N GLU A 110 10.92 -1.63 -13.45
CA GLU A 110 10.79 -0.54 -14.42
C GLU A 110 10.62 0.80 -13.70
N PRO A 111 11.22 1.91 -14.17
CA PRO A 111 11.18 3.20 -13.48
C PRO A 111 9.76 3.68 -13.12
N ALA A 112 8.79 3.47 -14.00
CA ALA A 112 7.39 3.86 -13.75
C ALA A 112 6.72 3.05 -12.63
N VAL A 113 7.22 1.85 -12.34
CA VAL A 113 6.77 1.02 -11.21
C VAL A 113 7.51 1.45 -9.95
N ASP A 114 8.83 1.61 -10.02
CA ASP A 114 9.69 2.01 -8.89
C ASP A 114 9.22 3.31 -8.24
N ASP A 115 8.84 4.32 -9.03
CA ASP A 115 8.29 5.59 -8.55
C ASP A 115 7.06 5.44 -7.62
N ARG A 116 6.38 4.30 -7.68
CA ARG A 116 5.18 3.98 -6.91
C ARG A 116 5.40 2.92 -5.84
N VAL A 117 6.63 2.51 -5.63
CA VAL A 117 7.00 1.48 -4.65
C VAL A 117 7.87 2.09 -3.56
N ARG A 118 7.62 1.75 -2.30
CA ARG A 118 8.41 2.20 -1.17
C ARG A 118 8.78 1.05 -0.25
N LEU A 119 10.06 0.95 0.08
CA LEU A 119 10.54 0.09 1.17
C LEU A 119 10.48 0.86 2.49
N SER A 120 9.83 0.30 3.49
CA SER A 120 9.70 0.87 4.83
C SER A 120 10.75 0.31 5.77
N ALA A 121 11.27 1.15 6.66
CA ALA A 121 12.15 0.76 7.76
C ALA A 121 11.40 0.28 9.02
N ALA A 122 10.08 0.14 8.94
CA ALA A 122 9.23 -0.24 10.06
C ALA A 122 9.54 -1.64 10.60
N PRO A 123 9.31 -1.89 11.90
CA PRO A 123 9.27 -3.24 12.44
C PRO A 123 8.20 -4.06 11.72
N PHE A 124 8.53 -5.30 11.37
CA PHE A 124 7.75 -6.12 10.45
C PHE A 124 6.28 -6.30 10.87
N VAL A 125 6.03 -6.72 12.10
CA VAL A 125 4.67 -6.99 12.58
C VAL A 125 3.92 -5.71 12.92
N GLU A 126 4.51 -4.85 13.72
CA GLU A 126 3.89 -3.59 14.16
C GLU A 126 3.69 -2.64 12.97
N GLY A 127 4.68 -2.57 12.07
CA GLY A 127 4.58 -1.78 10.85
C GLY A 127 3.48 -2.27 9.91
N LEU A 128 3.32 -3.60 9.80
CA LEU A 128 2.21 -4.18 9.04
C LEU A 128 0.85 -3.76 9.60
N LEU A 129 0.67 -3.77 10.91
CA LEU A 129 -0.59 -3.33 11.53
C LEU A 129 -0.89 -1.86 11.21
N GLY A 130 0.09 -0.97 11.34
CA GLY A 130 -0.06 0.44 10.99
C GLY A 130 -0.37 0.64 9.51
N ALA A 131 0.39 0.01 8.62
CA ALA A 131 0.20 0.08 7.17
C ALA A 131 -1.16 -0.48 6.75
N TYR A 132 -1.55 -1.64 7.27
CA TYR A 132 -2.81 -2.31 6.93
C TYR A 132 -4.02 -1.46 7.32
N GLY A 133 -4.00 -0.87 8.52
CA GLY A 133 -5.05 0.05 8.96
C GLY A 133 -5.15 1.30 8.10
N ALA A 134 -4.01 1.94 7.82
CA ALA A 134 -3.95 3.16 7.02
C ALA A 134 -4.38 2.93 5.56
N ALA A 135 -3.90 1.86 4.94
CA ALA A 135 -4.30 1.45 3.59
C ALA A 135 -5.79 1.11 3.52
N GLY A 136 -6.30 0.42 4.54
CA GLY A 136 -7.70 0.01 4.61
C GLY A 136 -8.70 1.16 4.69
N ILE A 137 -8.28 2.33 5.18
CA ILE A 137 -9.10 3.55 5.17
C ILE A 137 -8.78 4.49 3.99
N GLY A 138 -8.02 4.01 2.99
CA GLY A 138 -7.76 4.72 1.75
C GLY A 138 -6.72 5.83 1.83
N LYS A 139 -5.77 5.76 2.77
CA LYS A 139 -4.62 6.69 2.80
C LYS A 139 -3.68 6.42 1.63
N ASP A 140 -2.99 7.47 1.16
CA ASP A 140 -1.97 7.37 0.12
C ASP A 140 -0.67 6.68 0.62
N LEU A 141 0.23 6.34 -0.31
CA LEU A 141 1.46 5.62 -0.01
C LEU A 141 2.34 6.34 1.02
N ALA A 142 2.43 7.66 0.97
CA ALA A 142 3.25 8.43 1.90
C ALA A 142 2.68 8.33 3.34
N ALA A 143 1.38 8.44 3.49
CA ALA A 143 0.70 8.32 4.78
C ALA A 143 0.73 6.87 5.31
N VAL A 144 0.54 5.87 4.44
CA VAL A 144 0.65 4.45 4.81
C VAL A 144 2.06 4.12 5.30
N ALA A 145 3.09 4.60 4.60
CA ALA A 145 4.49 4.42 5.01
C ALA A 145 4.78 5.10 6.36
N ALA A 146 4.28 6.33 6.57
CA ALA A 146 4.47 7.06 7.82
C ALA A 146 3.84 6.34 9.01
N GLU A 147 2.65 5.74 8.85
CA GLU A 147 2.00 4.93 9.90
C GLU A 147 2.82 3.68 10.23
N ALA A 148 3.35 3.01 9.20
CA ALA A 148 4.23 1.87 9.42
C ALA A 148 5.51 2.27 10.17
N ASP A 149 6.21 3.29 9.69
CA ASP A 149 7.49 3.75 10.25
C ASP A 149 7.35 4.27 11.69
N GLY A 150 6.20 4.85 12.03
CA GLY A 150 5.88 5.32 13.39
C GLY A 150 5.67 4.22 14.42
N ALA A 151 5.48 2.96 14.01
CA ALA A 151 5.14 1.85 14.90
C ALA A 151 6.25 1.55 15.94
N ALA A 152 7.51 1.73 15.60
CA ALA A 152 8.63 1.54 16.53
C ALA A 152 8.58 2.54 17.70
N GLU A 153 8.28 3.80 17.44
CA GLU A 153 8.19 4.83 18.47
C GLU A 153 6.93 4.64 19.33
N ALA A 154 5.81 4.29 18.72
CA ALA A 154 4.59 3.95 19.44
C ALA A 154 4.83 2.82 20.45
N LYS A 155 5.54 1.77 20.05
CA LYS A 155 5.91 0.65 20.94
C LYS A 155 6.83 1.09 22.07
N ARG A 156 7.86 1.92 21.81
CA ARG A 156 8.75 2.46 22.85
C ARG A 156 7.96 3.27 23.87
N SER A 157 7.07 4.14 23.42
CA SER A 157 6.23 4.97 24.30
C SER A 157 5.34 4.12 25.21
N GLN A 158 4.78 3.04 24.70
CA GLN A 158 3.97 2.10 25.49
C GLN A 158 4.79 1.42 26.59
N VAL A 159 6.01 0.94 26.26
CA VAL A 159 6.90 0.29 27.23
C VAL A 159 7.36 1.28 28.31
N SER A 160 7.61 2.53 27.96
CA SER A 160 8.07 3.57 28.89
C SER A 160 6.97 4.09 29.84
N ALA A 161 5.70 3.77 29.57
CA ALA A 161 4.55 4.17 30.38
C ALA A 161 4.32 3.27 31.63
N PHE A 162 5.09 2.19 31.78
CA PHE A 162 5.08 1.26 32.90
C PHE A 162 6.37 1.35 33.70
#